data_ce942056e6bfd2760922b287b64c4863
#
_entry.id   ce942056e6bfd2760922b287b64c4863
#
_cell.length_a   1.000
_cell.length_b   1.000
_cell.length_c   1.000
_cell.angle_alpha   90.00
_cell.angle_beta   90.00
_cell.angle_gamma   90.00
#
_symmetry.space_group_name_H-M   'P 1'
#
loop_
_entity.id
_entity.type
_entity.pdbx_description
1 polymer ?
#
loop_
_entity_poly.entity_id
_entity_poly.type
_entity_poly.pdbx_seq_one_letter_code
_entity_poly.pdbx_strand_id
1 'polypeptide(L)'
;KTHEKKIVSLAGRILSLRKMGKASFFHLQDSMGKIQIFIKKDDVGESEYENFQLLDIGDFVGIEGDVFKTKVGEISVKVKSMTILCKSIRPLPIVKEKEDEVYDAFTSKEMRYRNRHLDLIVNPQVRETFFKRTKIISSIRYFLDNLGFLEVETPVLQPIYGGANARPFTTYHNALDQQFYLRIADELYLKRLIVGGIDRVYEISKDFRNEGMDRNHNPEFTMLEFYWAYADYEDNMELVEKMIRSVSKQVDSEKINWDGNEIDLTKKFKRIPFFKLLNEKLGEDISQLDINKLKKLCIANNLSIKKNENYGQ
;
A
#
# COMPACT_ATOMS: atom_id res chain seq x y z
N LYS A 1 41.56 19.31 5.97
CA LYS A 1 40.69 19.36 4.79
C LYS A 1 39.54 20.27 5.14
N THR A 2 39.52 21.48 4.60
CA THR A 2 38.42 22.46 4.67
C THR A 2 37.21 21.82 3.97
N HIS A 3 36.23 21.38 4.77
CA HIS A 3 34.93 21.01 4.20
C HIS A 3 34.29 22.30 3.68
N GLU A 4 34.13 22.43 2.39
CA GLU A 4 33.30 23.49 1.80
C GLU A 4 31.93 23.47 2.50
N LYS A 5 31.56 24.61 3.08
CA LYS A 5 30.24 24.76 3.70
C LYS A 5 29.20 24.66 2.60
N LYS A 6 28.49 23.57 2.53
CA LYS A 6 27.44 23.37 1.56
C LYS A 6 26.20 24.10 2.07
N ILE A 7 25.83 25.19 1.39
CA ILE A 7 24.57 25.90 1.62
C ILE A 7 23.46 25.10 0.98
N VAL A 8 22.37 24.91 1.71
CA VAL A 8 21.15 24.20 1.24
C VAL A 8 19.94 25.08 1.49
N SER A 9 18.94 24.93 0.61
CA SER A 9 17.61 25.48 0.79
C SER A 9 16.63 24.30 0.92
N LEU A 10 15.86 24.27 2.00
CA LEU A 10 14.97 23.20 2.37
C LEU A 10 13.60 23.76 2.74
N ALA A 11 12.55 23.00 2.47
CA ALA A 11 11.21 23.30 2.98
C ALA A 11 10.56 22.02 3.52
N GLY A 12 9.80 22.14 4.61
CA GLY A 12 9.15 20.97 5.19
C GLY A 12 8.29 21.29 6.40
N ARG A 13 7.74 20.26 6.99
CA ARG A 13 6.89 20.32 8.18
C ARG A 13 7.71 20.09 9.45
N ILE A 14 7.46 20.90 10.47
CA ILE A 14 8.05 20.74 11.79
C ILE A 14 7.38 19.56 12.51
N LEU A 15 8.16 18.55 12.87
CA LEU A 15 7.67 17.37 13.60
C LEU A 15 8.07 17.34 15.09
N SER A 16 9.15 18.01 15.44
CA SER A 16 9.53 18.19 16.84
C SER A 16 10.19 19.55 17.02
N LEU A 17 10.04 20.13 18.19
CA LEU A 17 10.55 21.45 18.49
C LEU A 17 11.07 21.49 19.93
N ARG A 18 12.36 21.83 20.08
CA ARG A 18 13.02 21.99 21.38
C ARG A 18 13.57 23.41 21.49
N LYS A 19 12.83 24.30 22.13
CA LYS A 19 13.21 25.69 22.39
C LYS A 19 14.11 25.74 23.62
N MET A 20 15.35 26.20 23.47
CA MET A 20 16.36 26.27 24.55
C MET A 20 17.00 27.64 24.57
N GLY A 21 16.30 28.63 25.11
CA GLY A 21 16.79 30.01 25.26
C GLY A 21 17.25 30.63 23.93
N LYS A 22 18.54 30.94 23.77
CA LYS A 22 19.07 31.57 22.54
C LYS A 22 19.43 30.63 21.40
N ALA A 23 19.36 29.32 21.62
CA ALA A 23 19.62 28.30 20.61
C ALA A 23 18.54 27.24 20.70
N SER A 24 18.14 26.66 19.58
CA SER A 24 17.06 25.68 19.51
C SER A 24 17.27 24.66 18.43
N PHE A 25 16.66 23.49 18.60
CA PHE A 25 16.66 22.42 17.64
C PHE A 25 15.25 22.04 17.26
N PHE A 26 15.03 21.67 16.01
CA PHE A 26 13.77 21.10 15.55
C PHE A 26 14.03 20.15 14.38
N HIS A 27 13.05 19.28 14.12
CA HIS A 27 13.12 18.38 12.98
C HIS A 27 12.18 18.86 11.90
N LEU A 28 12.71 18.95 10.69
CA LEU A 28 11.99 19.26 9.48
C LEU A 28 11.81 17.98 8.66
N GLN A 29 10.59 17.72 8.18
CA GLN A 29 10.28 16.58 7.33
C GLN A 29 9.68 17.04 6.02
N ASP A 30 10.19 16.47 4.93
CA ASP A 30 9.62 16.58 3.58
C ASP A 30 9.19 15.21 3.03
N SER A 31 9.05 15.09 1.71
CA SER A 31 8.73 13.83 1.04
C SER A 31 9.88 12.82 1.06
N MET A 32 11.13 13.28 1.13
CA MET A 32 12.33 12.46 1.05
C MET A 32 12.82 11.96 2.40
N GLY A 33 12.52 12.70 3.48
CA GLY A 33 12.98 12.30 4.81
C GLY A 33 12.86 13.37 5.87
N LYS A 34 13.65 13.18 6.93
CA LYS A 34 13.67 14.04 8.09
C LYS A 34 15.11 14.50 8.38
N ILE A 35 15.28 15.79 8.69
CA ILE A 35 16.57 16.39 9.03
C ILE A 35 16.47 17.26 10.28
N GLN A 36 17.51 17.28 11.10
CA GLN A 36 17.62 18.18 12.24
C GLN A 36 18.00 19.58 11.77
N ILE A 37 17.35 20.59 12.34
CA ILE A 37 17.62 22.00 12.11
C ILE A 37 18.10 22.61 13.41
N PHE A 38 19.15 23.42 13.35
CA PHE A 38 19.71 24.20 14.44
C PHE A 38 19.58 25.68 14.14
N ILE A 39 18.89 26.42 15.01
CA ILE A 39 18.73 27.87 14.94
C ILE A 39 19.31 28.53 16.17
N LYS A 40 20.09 29.60 15.98
CA LYS A 40 20.67 30.37 17.06
C LYS A 40 20.38 31.86 16.85
N LYS A 41 19.91 32.57 17.91
CA LYS A 41 19.57 33.98 17.87
C LYS A 41 20.68 34.86 17.31
N ASP A 42 21.93 34.60 17.76
CA ASP A 42 23.11 35.39 17.31
C ASP A 42 23.45 35.20 15.83
N ASP A 43 23.00 34.11 15.18
CA ASP A 43 23.25 33.81 13.78
C ASP A 43 22.20 34.40 12.85
N VAL A 44 20.89 34.41 13.27
CA VAL A 44 19.78 34.85 12.44
C VAL A 44 19.26 36.24 12.78
N GLY A 45 19.68 36.80 13.91
CA GLY A 45 19.19 38.08 14.42
C GLY A 45 17.95 37.98 15.28
N GLU A 46 17.59 39.09 15.94
CA GLU A 46 16.49 39.13 16.92
C GLU A 46 15.13 38.91 16.28
N SER A 47 14.82 39.65 15.23
CA SER A 47 13.52 39.59 14.54
C SER A 47 13.22 38.19 13.96
N GLU A 48 14.20 37.56 13.31
CA GLU A 48 14.05 36.21 12.76
C GLU A 48 13.87 35.17 13.87
N TYR A 49 14.58 35.36 15.00
CA TYR A 49 14.44 34.46 16.15
C TYR A 49 13.10 34.64 16.87
N GLU A 50 12.52 35.84 16.91
CA GLU A 50 11.17 36.10 17.38
C GLU A 50 10.13 35.38 16.50
N ASN A 51 10.26 35.44 15.18
CA ASN A 51 9.43 34.68 14.24
C ASN A 51 9.52 33.17 14.51
N PHE A 52 10.72 32.67 14.79
CA PHE A 52 10.90 31.26 15.19
C PHE A 52 10.14 30.93 16.48
N GLN A 53 10.04 31.84 17.46
CA GLN A 53 9.31 31.60 18.70
C GLN A 53 7.79 31.43 18.49
N LEU A 54 7.25 31.92 17.38
CA LEU A 54 5.84 31.77 16.99
C LEU A 54 5.55 30.43 16.32
N LEU A 55 6.57 29.60 16.08
CA LEU A 55 6.41 28.31 15.43
C LEU A 55 5.89 27.25 16.39
N ASP A 56 5.03 26.40 15.83
CA ASP A 56 4.44 25.23 16.46
C ASP A 56 4.77 23.94 15.70
N ILE A 57 4.60 22.80 16.35
CA ILE A 57 4.68 21.50 15.70
C ILE A 57 3.53 21.39 14.69
N GLY A 58 3.88 21.04 13.44
CA GLY A 58 2.94 20.97 12.34
C GLY A 58 3.10 22.10 11.33
N ASP A 59 3.72 23.22 11.70
CA ASP A 59 3.98 24.33 10.79
C ASP A 59 4.91 23.94 9.65
N PHE A 60 4.77 24.61 8.50
CA PHE A 60 5.70 24.52 7.39
C PHE A 60 6.61 25.72 7.35
N VAL A 61 7.90 25.46 7.21
CA VAL A 61 8.92 26.48 7.08
C VAL A 61 9.84 26.20 5.90
N GLY A 62 10.33 27.27 5.28
CA GLY A 62 11.48 27.28 4.38
C GLY A 62 12.74 27.70 5.14
N ILE A 63 13.85 27.06 4.87
CA ILE A 63 15.13 27.29 5.56
C ILE A 63 16.26 27.36 4.55
N GLU A 64 17.11 28.38 4.69
CA GLU A 64 18.44 28.37 4.07
C GLU A 64 19.51 28.29 5.16
N GLY A 65 20.53 27.47 4.94
CA GLY A 65 21.56 27.29 5.94
C GLY A 65 22.73 26.40 5.53
N ASP A 66 23.70 26.30 6.41
CA ASP A 66 24.91 25.49 6.23
C ASP A 66 24.72 24.08 6.79
N VAL A 67 25.06 23.07 6.01
CA VAL A 67 25.10 21.68 6.50
C VAL A 67 26.30 21.51 7.42
N PHE A 68 26.08 20.93 8.59
CA PHE A 68 27.14 20.60 9.55
C PHE A 68 26.84 19.30 10.28
N LYS A 69 27.83 18.77 10.96
CA LYS A 69 27.72 17.60 11.82
C LYS A 69 27.80 18.03 13.27
N THR A 70 26.82 17.66 14.08
CA THR A 70 26.84 17.94 15.54
C THR A 70 27.92 17.16 16.24
N LYS A 71 28.23 17.52 17.50
CA LYS A 71 29.21 16.81 18.33
C LYS A 71 28.87 15.34 18.56
N VAL A 72 27.58 15.01 18.56
CA VAL A 72 27.08 13.64 18.69
C VAL A 72 26.94 12.90 17.33
N GLY A 73 27.36 13.55 16.25
CA GLY A 73 27.46 12.92 14.94
C GLY A 73 26.23 13.09 14.04
N GLU A 74 25.18 13.79 14.46
CA GLU A 74 23.96 14.01 13.67
C GLU A 74 24.16 15.09 12.60
N ILE A 75 23.73 14.80 11.35
CA ILE A 75 23.76 15.76 10.25
C ILE A 75 22.63 16.76 10.45
N SER A 76 22.97 18.03 10.45
CA SER A 76 22.05 19.12 10.76
C SER A 76 22.25 20.30 9.81
N VAL A 77 21.23 21.17 9.70
CA VAL A 77 21.34 22.44 8.99
C VAL A 77 21.33 23.59 9.99
N LYS A 78 22.37 24.42 9.96
CA LYS A 78 22.48 25.65 10.73
C LYS A 78 21.77 26.77 9.95
N VAL A 79 20.70 27.31 10.51
CA VAL A 79 19.86 28.32 9.86
C VAL A 79 20.62 29.64 9.65
N LYS A 80 20.54 30.18 8.46
CA LYS A 80 20.90 31.55 8.09
C LYS A 80 19.68 32.43 7.90
N SER A 81 18.65 31.88 7.23
CA SER A 81 17.35 32.53 7.06
C SER A 81 16.22 31.52 7.14
N MET A 82 15.05 31.98 7.57
CA MET A 82 13.85 31.16 7.73
C MET A 82 12.62 31.94 7.25
N THR A 83 11.73 31.24 6.57
CA THR A 83 10.44 31.80 6.16
C THR A 83 9.30 30.90 6.64
N ILE A 84 8.30 31.46 7.31
CA ILE A 84 7.09 30.74 7.67
C ILE A 84 6.24 30.61 6.40
N LEU A 85 6.03 29.38 5.93
CA LEU A 85 5.28 29.07 4.73
C LEU A 85 3.80 28.86 5.01
N CYS A 86 3.49 28.16 6.10
CA CYS A 86 2.11 27.88 6.51
C CYS A 86 2.03 27.52 7.98
N LYS A 87 1.05 28.04 8.71
CA LYS A 87 0.73 27.69 10.09
C LYS A 87 -0.21 26.48 10.14
N SER A 88 0.06 25.55 11.04
CA SER A 88 -0.83 24.44 11.34
C SER A 88 -1.94 24.91 12.30
N ILE A 89 -3.19 24.91 11.83
CA ILE A 89 -4.33 25.37 12.66
C ILE A 89 -4.71 24.32 13.72
N ARG A 90 -4.46 23.02 13.43
CA ARG A 90 -4.79 21.91 14.35
C ARG A 90 -3.52 21.19 14.78
N PRO A 91 -3.42 20.79 16.07
CA PRO A 91 -2.27 20.02 16.54
C PRO A 91 -2.19 18.67 15.84
N LEU A 92 -0.96 18.21 15.62
CA LEU A 92 -0.70 16.85 15.13
C LEU A 92 -0.75 15.85 16.30
N PRO A 93 -1.26 14.63 16.09
CA PRO A 93 -1.22 13.55 17.07
C PRO A 93 0.19 12.94 17.15
N ILE A 94 1.14 13.71 17.69
CA ILE A 94 2.54 13.27 17.79
C ILE A 94 2.72 12.54 19.11
N VAL A 95 3.39 11.39 19.03
CA VAL A 95 3.79 10.59 20.18
C VAL A 95 4.64 11.43 21.12
N LYS A 96 4.23 11.50 22.37
CA LYS A 96 5.01 12.08 23.48
C LYS A 96 5.54 10.93 24.32
N GLU A 97 6.84 10.85 24.44
CA GLU A 97 7.51 9.94 25.36
C GLU A 97 7.81 10.71 26.66
N LYS A 98 7.34 10.22 27.79
CA LYS A 98 7.68 10.73 29.11
C LYS A 98 7.83 9.52 30.05
N GLU A 99 9.01 9.41 30.67
CA GLU A 99 9.32 8.39 31.70
C GLU A 99 9.04 6.95 31.24
N ASP A 100 9.47 6.56 30.01
CA ASP A 100 9.25 5.28 29.37
C ASP A 100 7.79 4.94 28.99
N GLU A 101 6.86 5.88 29.20
CA GLU A 101 5.48 5.76 28.74
C GLU A 101 5.24 6.55 27.44
N VAL A 102 4.54 5.89 26.50
CA VAL A 102 4.18 6.45 25.19
C VAL A 102 2.76 6.98 25.27
N TYR A 103 2.62 8.29 25.22
CA TYR A 103 1.32 8.98 25.22
C TYR A 103 0.96 9.43 23.80
N ASP A 104 -0.35 9.53 23.54
CA ASP A 104 -0.92 10.06 22.28
C ASP A 104 -0.47 9.33 21.01
N ALA A 105 -0.03 8.07 21.12
CA ALA A 105 0.29 7.28 19.94
C ALA A 105 -0.95 7.13 19.04
N PHE A 106 -0.84 7.60 17.79
CA PHE A 106 -1.91 7.47 16.78
C PHE A 106 -1.98 6.02 16.27
N THR A 107 -2.45 5.09 17.15
CA THR A 107 -2.42 3.63 16.95
C THR A 107 -3.76 3.02 16.59
N SER A 108 -4.88 3.66 16.96
CA SER A 108 -6.22 3.17 16.64
C SER A 108 -6.39 2.98 15.14
N LYS A 109 -6.66 1.74 14.70
CA LYS A 109 -6.85 1.42 13.28
C LYS A 109 -7.94 2.27 12.64
N GLU A 110 -9.08 2.41 13.31
CA GLU A 110 -10.20 3.20 12.81
C GLU A 110 -9.81 4.67 12.61
N MET A 111 -9.20 5.29 13.62
CA MET A 111 -8.76 6.67 13.52
C MET A 111 -7.72 6.89 12.43
N ARG A 112 -6.77 5.96 12.25
CA ARG A 112 -5.76 5.99 11.19
C ARG A 112 -6.39 5.89 9.80
N TYR A 113 -7.37 5.02 9.62
CA TYR A 113 -8.07 4.89 8.33
C TYR A 113 -8.94 6.11 8.02
N ARG A 114 -9.66 6.65 9.00
CA ARG A 114 -10.49 7.85 8.83
C ARG A 114 -9.65 9.12 8.60
N ASN A 115 -8.46 9.19 9.19
CA ASN A 115 -7.57 10.35 9.11
C ASN A 115 -6.23 9.96 8.47
N ARG A 116 -6.28 9.39 7.26
CA ARG A 116 -5.10 8.90 6.55
C ARG A 116 -4.02 9.96 6.37
N HIS A 117 -4.39 11.23 6.19
CA HIS A 117 -3.47 12.35 6.10
C HIS A 117 -2.64 12.54 7.37
N LEU A 118 -3.23 12.36 8.55
CA LEU A 118 -2.50 12.39 9.83
C LEU A 118 -1.61 11.16 9.99
N ASP A 119 -2.14 9.99 9.65
CA ASP A 119 -1.39 8.73 9.68
C ASP A 119 -0.11 8.79 8.83
N LEU A 120 -0.18 9.40 7.63
CA LEU A 120 0.98 9.62 6.76
C LEU A 120 2.01 10.59 7.33
N ILE A 121 1.59 11.53 8.18
CA ILE A 121 2.49 12.49 8.82
C ILE A 121 3.25 11.84 9.98
N VAL A 122 2.53 11.11 10.85
CA VAL A 122 3.08 10.64 12.13
C VAL A 122 3.63 9.21 12.09
N ASN A 123 3.25 8.41 11.09
CA ASN A 123 3.67 7.01 10.91
C ASN A 123 4.46 6.84 9.60
N PRO A 124 5.80 7.03 9.58
CA PRO A 124 6.61 6.97 8.36
C PRO A 124 6.47 5.65 7.58
N GLN A 125 6.34 4.52 8.27
CA GLN A 125 6.15 3.20 7.68
C GLN A 125 4.89 3.09 6.81
N VAL A 126 3.86 3.89 7.09
CA VAL A 126 2.65 3.94 6.26
C VAL A 126 2.95 4.57 4.90
N ARG A 127 3.76 5.63 4.88
CA ARG A 127 4.21 6.27 3.65
C ARG A 127 5.01 5.30 2.78
N GLU A 128 5.93 4.54 3.37
CA GLU A 128 6.70 3.51 2.67
C GLU A 128 5.80 2.46 2.01
N THR A 129 4.73 2.05 2.69
CA THR A 129 3.74 1.11 2.15
C THR A 129 3.09 1.66 0.86
N PHE A 130 2.73 2.95 0.82
CA PHE A 130 2.17 3.57 -0.37
C PHE A 130 3.18 3.66 -1.52
N PHE A 131 4.43 4.02 -1.24
CA PHE A 131 5.49 4.01 -2.25
C PHE A 131 5.76 2.61 -2.80
N LYS A 132 5.85 1.60 -1.93
CA LYS A 132 5.99 0.20 -2.35
C LYS A 132 4.82 -0.25 -3.21
N ARG A 133 3.57 0.08 -2.83
CA ARG A 133 2.39 -0.23 -3.64
C ARG A 133 2.49 0.36 -5.05
N THR A 134 2.85 1.62 -5.19
CA THR A 134 3.04 2.27 -6.50
C THR A 134 4.12 1.57 -7.31
N LYS A 135 5.26 1.24 -6.67
CA LYS A 135 6.36 0.53 -7.32
C LYS A 135 5.96 -0.88 -7.78
N ILE A 136 5.15 -1.60 -6.97
CA ILE A 136 4.59 -2.91 -7.34
C ILE A 136 3.75 -2.80 -8.61
N ILE A 137 2.78 -1.89 -8.64
CA ILE A 137 1.88 -1.71 -9.79
C ILE A 137 2.66 -1.33 -11.05
N SER A 138 3.61 -0.39 -10.95
CA SER A 138 4.47 -0.02 -12.08
C SER A 138 5.36 -1.18 -12.56
N SER A 139 5.83 -2.02 -11.65
CA SER A 139 6.64 -3.19 -11.99
C SER A 139 5.83 -4.28 -12.68
N ILE A 140 4.57 -4.47 -12.30
CA ILE A 140 3.63 -5.38 -12.97
C ILE A 140 3.40 -4.92 -14.41
N ARG A 141 3.08 -3.62 -14.62
CA ARG A 141 2.91 -3.04 -15.96
C ARG A 141 4.16 -3.29 -16.82
N TYR A 142 5.31 -2.88 -16.31
CA TYR A 142 6.58 -3.07 -17.02
C TYR A 142 6.82 -4.53 -17.39
N PHE A 143 6.50 -5.47 -16.50
CA PHE A 143 6.66 -6.91 -16.76
C PHE A 143 5.74 -7.39 -17.87
N LEU A 144 4.46 -7.03 -17.84
CA LEU A 144 3.47 -7.45 -18.83
C LEU A 144 3.71 -6.79 -20.20
N ASP A 145 4.02 -5.49 -20.22
CA ASP A 145 4.34 -4.74 -21.45
C ASP A 145 5.53 -5.37 -22.19
N ASN A 146 6.60 -5.74 -21.45
CA ASN A 146 7.76 -6.41 -22.04
C ASN A 146 7.46 -7.82 -22.61
N LEU A 147 6.36 -8.42 -22.20
CA LEU A 147 5.88 -9.69 -22.75
C LEU A 147 4.88 -9.48 -23.91
N GLY A 148 4.65 -8.24 -24.31
CA GLY A 148 3.76 -7.86 -25.41
C GLY A 148 2.27 -7.90 -25.04
N PHE A 149 1.94 -7.81 -23.75
CA PHE A 149 0.56 -7.56 -23.34
C PHE A 149 0.19 -6.09 -23.56
N LEU A 150 -1.03 -5.85 -24.02
CA LEU A 150 -1.61 -4.52 -24.16
C LEU A 150 -2.42 -4.16 -22.93
N GLU A 151 -2.09 -3.07 -22.23
CA GLU A 151 -2.96 -2.51 -21.18
C GLU A 151 -4.17 -1.84 -21.82
N VAL A 152 -5.35 -2.12 -21.29
CA VAL A 152 -6.63 -1.55 -21.78
C VAL A 152 -7.45 -1.04 -20.62
N GLU A 153 -8.45 -0.21 -20.94
CA GLU A 153 -9.48 0.26 -20.01
C GLU A 153 -10.84 -0.17 -20.55
N THR A 154 -11.57 -0.96 -19.77
CA THR A 154 -12.90 -1.43 -20.11
C THR A 154 -13.98 -0.75 -19.25
N PRO A 155 -15.27 -0.78 -19.65
CA PRO A 155 -16.32 -0.07 -18.94
C PRO A 155 -16.51 -0.52 -17.49
N VAL A 156 -16.49 0.44 -16.56
CA VAL A 156 -16.86 0.24 -15.15
C VAL A 156 -18.38 0.07 -14.99
N LEU A 157 -19.15 0.87 -15.74
CA LEU A 157 -20.62 0.77 -15.76
C LEU A 157 -21.03 -0.23 -16.84
N GLN A 158 -21.68 -1.31 -16.44
CA GLN A 158 -22.02 -2.42 -17.32
C GLN A 158 -23.52 -2.69 -17.30
N PRO A 159 -24.16 -2.93 -18.47
CA PRO A 159 -25.58 -3.31 -18.53
C PRO A 159 -25.81 -4.75 -18.04
N ILE A 160 -24.77 -5.59 -18.08
CA ILE A 160 -24.78 -6.98 -17.60
C ILE A 160 -23.51 -7.20 -16.81
N TYR A 161 -23.61 -7.63 -15.56
CA TYR A 161 -22.46 -8.01 -14.75
C TYR A 161 -22.12 -9.50 -14.90
N GLY A 162 -20.87 -9.86 -14.68
CA GLY A 162 -20.42 -11.26 -14.75
C GLY A 162 -18.91 -11.37 -14.59
N GLY A 163 -18.37 -12.59 -14.81
CA GLY A 163 -16.94 -12.89 -14.66
C GLY A 163 -16.54 -13.31 -13.24
N ALA A 164 -17.43 -13.16 -12.26
CA ALA A 164 -17.20 -13.59 -10.88
C ALA A 164 -18.53 -13.99 -10.22
N ASN A 165 -18.45 -14.72 -9.11
CA ASN A 165 -19.61 -15.01 -8.26
C ASN A 165 -19.65 -14.01 -7.10
N ALA A 166 -20.16 -12.81 -7.39
CA ALA A 166 -20.25 -11.71 -6.42
C ALA A 166 -21.53 -10.89 -6.65
N ARG A 167 -21.97 -10.19 -5.60
CA ARG A 167 -23.13 -9.28 -5.69
C ARG A 167 -22.65 -7.91 -6.20
N PRO A 168 -23.23 -7.37 -7.30
CA PRO A 168 -22.88 -6.07 -7.83
C PRO A 168 -23.49 -4.92 -7.01
N PHE A 169 -22.87 -3.73 -7.08
CA PHE A 169 -23.56 -2.47 -6.83
C PHE A 169 -24.38 -2.11 -8.05
N THR A 170 -25.60 -1.58 -7.83
CA THR A 170 -26.51 -1.17 -8.88
C THR A 170 -26.60 0.35 -8.98
N THR A 171 -26.80 0.85 -10.19
CA THR A 171 -27.08 2.26 -10.46
C THR A 171 -28.08 2.38 -11.60
N TYR A 172 -28.55 3.60 -11.90
CA TYR A 172 -29.55 3.83 -12.92
C TYR A 172 -29.11 4.89 -13.90
N HIS A 173 -29.20 4.58 -15.20
CA HIS A 173 -28.88 5.50 -16.28
C HIS A 173 -30.15 6.24 -16.74
N ASN A 174 -30.34 7.46 -16.24
CA ASN A 174 -31.58 8.23 -16.46
C ASN A 174 -31.96 8.41 -17.95
N ALA A 175 -30.97 8.73 -18.78
CA ALA A 175 -31.25 8.99 -20.22
C ALA A 175 -31.61 7.74 -21.02
N LEU A 176 -31.18 6.57 -20.58
CA LEU A 176 -31.48 5.27 -21.22
C LEU A 176 -32.63 4.55 -20.53
N ASP A 177 -33.13 5.09 -19.41
CA ASP A 177 -34.18 4.45 -18.58
C ASP A 177 -33.84 2.99 -18.24
N GLN A 178 -32.58 2.75 -17.84
CA GLN A 178 -32.03 1.41 -17.67
C GLN A 178 -31.16 1.27 -16.44
N GLN A 179 -31.27 0.12 -15.77
CA GLN A 179 -30.39 -0.27 -14.69
C GLN A 179 -29.03 -0.69 -15.22
N PHE A 180 -27.96 -0.18 -14.55
CA PHE A 180 -26.58 -0.56 -14.76
C PHE A 180 -25.96 -1.10 -13.48
N TYR A 181 -24.82 -1.73 -13.62
CA TYR A 181 -24.08 -2.34 -12.55
C TYR A 181 -22.65 -1.81 -12.55
N LEU A 182 -22.06 -1.60 -11.37
CA LEU A 182 -20.61 -1.46 -11.25
C LEU A 182 -20.00 -2.84 -11.46
N ARG A 183 -18.95 -2.94 -12.27
CA ARG A 183 -18.29 -4.22 -12.60
C ARG A 183 -17.81 -4.96 -11.35
N ILE A 184 -17.92 -6.27 -11.37
CA ILE A 184 -17.44 -7.19 -10.34
C ILE A 184 -16.16 -7.92 -10.78
N ALA A 185 -15.82 -7.85 -12.08
CA ALA A 185 -14.64 -8.41 -12.74
C ALA A 185 -14.49 -7.79 -14.14
N ASP A 186 -13.30 -7.88 -14.74
CA ASP A 186 -13.01 -7.36 -16.08
C ASP A 186 -13.23 -8.40 -17.19
N GLU A 187 -13.42 -9.66 -16.83
CA GLU A 187 -13.44 -10.86 -17.68
C GLU A 187 -14.22 -10.70 -18.98
N LEU A 188 -15.47 -10.24 -18.89
CA LEU A 188 -16.38 -10.25 -20.05
C LEU A 188 -15.90 -9.35 -21.19
N TYR A 189 -15.32 -8.22 -20.86
CA TYR A 189 -14.81 -7.27 -21.85
C TYR A 189 -13.41 -7.65 -22.34
N LEU A 190 -12.54 -8.13 -21.48
CA LEU A 190 -11.20 -8.59 -21.88
C LEU A 190 -11.29 -9.78 -22.85
N LYS A 191 -12.20 -10.73 -22.60
CA LYS A 191 -12.45 -11.83 -23.54
C LYS A 191 -12.97 -11.36 -24.89
N ARG A 192 -13.78 -10.29 -24.95
CA ARG A 192 -14.21 -9.70 -26.24
C ARG A 192 -13.04 -9.13 -27.03
N LEU A 193 -12.03 -8.57 -26.35
CA LEU A 193 -10.81 -8.06 -27.00
C LEU A 193 -9.98 -9.20 -27.59
N ILE A 194 -9.90 -10.35 -26.90
CA ILE A 194 -9.27 -11.57 -27.45
C ILE A 194 -10.03 -12.04 -28.70
N VAL A 195 -11.36 -12.09 -28.66
CA VAL A 195 -12.18 -12.42 -29.84
C VAL A 195 -11.98 -11.40 -30.96
N GLY A 196 -11.72 -10.14 -30.62
CA GLY A 196 -11.40 -9.06 -31.56
C GLY A 196 -10.00 -9.13 -32.18
N GLY A 197 -9.18 -10.12 -31.78
CA GLY A 197 -7.85 -10.36 -32.35
C GLY A 197 -6.69 -9.71 -31.56
N ILE A 198 -6.89 -9.33 -30.30
CA ILE A 198 -5.79 -8.88 -29.41
C ILE A 198 -5.30 -10.10 -28.63
N ASP A 199 -4.17 -10.67 -29.02
CA ASP A 199 -3.68 -11.95 -28.46
C ASP A 199 -3.28 -11.89 -26.98
N ARG A 200 -2.91 -10.72 -26.48
CA ARG A 200 -2.47 -10.52 -25.07
C ARG A 200 -3.00 -9.19 -24.57
N VAL A 201 -3.81 -9.24 -23.52
CA VAL A 201 -4.47 -8.06 -22.96
C VAL A 201 -4.49 -8.13 -21.44
N TYR A 202 -4.34 -7.00 -20.78
CA TYR A 202 -4.53 -6.89 -19.34
C TYR A 202 -5.17 -5.57 -18.94
N GLU A 203 -5.77 -5.55 -17.77
CA GLU A 203 -6.29 -4.35 -17.13
C GLU A 203 -5.92 -4.35 -15.64
N ILE A 204 -5.47 -3.21 -15.13
CA ILE A 204 -5.35 -2.98 -13.69
C ILE A 204 -6.45 -2.00 -13.31
N SER A 205 -7.49 -2.53 -12.74
CA SER A 205 -8.77 -1.88 -12.59
C SER A 205 -9.25 -1.72 -11.16
N LYS A 206 -10.37 -1.02 -11.00
CA LYS A 206 -11.21 -1.03 -9.81
C LYS A 206 -12.42 -1.89 -10.05
N ASP A 207 -12.58 -2.91 -9.21
CA ASP A 207 -13.75 -3.76 -9.15
C ASP A 207 -14.55 -3.53 -7.87
N PHE A 208 -15.85 -3.84 -7.95
CA PHE A 208 -16.82 -3.49 -6.92
C PHE A 208 -17.66 -4.72 -6.56
N ARG A 209 -17.63 -5.14 -5.29
CA ARG A 209 -18.43 -6.25 -4.77
C ARG A 209 -19.20 -5.79 -3.56
N ASN A 210 -20.54 -5.82 -3.66
CA ASN A 210 -21.45 -5.38 -2.60
C ASN A 210 -21.63 -6.47 -1.55
N GLU A 211 -20.57 -6.72 -0.81
CA GLU A 211 -20.45 -7.78 0.20
C GLU A 211 -19.87 -7.23 1.51
N GLY A 212 -19.72 -8.08 2.51
CA GLY A 212 -19.17 -7.70 3.81
C GLY A 212 -17.71 -7.24 3.73
N MET A 213 -17.31 -6.41 4.68
CA MET A 213 -15.93 -5.95 4.83
C MET A 213 -15.23 -6.72 5.95
N ASP A 214 -13.98 -7.14 5.69
CA ASP A 214 -13.11 -7.71 6.70
C ASP A 214 -11.63 -7.31 6.44
N ARG A 215 -10.68 -8.00 7.05
CA ARG A 215 -9.25 -7.72 6.87
C ARG A 215 -8.77 -7.89 5.42
N ASN A 216 -9.38 -8.80 4.67
CA ASN A 216 -8.97 -9.23 3.34
C ASN A 216 -9.94 -8.79 2.24
N HIS A 217 -11.13 -8.34 2.60
CA HIS A 217 -12.19 -7.98 1.67
C HIS A 217 -12.61 -6.53 1.84
N ASN A 218 -12.64 -5.80 0.75
CA ASN A 218 -13.14 -4.43 0.67
C ASN A 218 -14.13 -4.32 -0.50
N PRO A 219 -15.22 -3.55 -0.38
CA PRO A 219 -16.22 -3.42 -1.46
C PRO A 219 -15.67 -2.87 -2.76
N GLU A 220 -14.63 -2.05 -2.68
CA GLU A 220 -13.85 -1.52 -3.81
C GLU A 220 -12.39 -1.94 -3.64
N PHE A 221 -11.83 -2.57 -4.66
CA PHE A 221 -10.44 -3.05 -4.62
C PHE A 221 -9.80 -2.96 -6.00
N THR A 222 -8.47 -3.05 -6.03
CA THR A 222 -7.71 -3.10 -7.27
C THR A 222 -7.51 -4.55 -7.70
N MET A 223 -7.92 -4.86 -8.92
CA MET A 223 -7.76 -6.15 -9.58
C MET A 223 -6.72 -6.02 -10.70
N LEU A 224 -5.97 -7.08 -10.94
CA LEU A 224 -5.27 -7.32 -12.20
C LEU A 224 -5.92 -8.52 -12.85
N GLU A 225 -6.47 -8.34 -14.04
CA GLU A 225 -6.83 -9.44 -14.92
C GLU A 225 -6.02 -9.39 -16.20
N PHE A 226 -5.61 -10.54 -16.71
CA PHE A 226 -4.94 -10.64 -18.00
C PHE A 226 -5.41 -11.89 -18.75
N TYR A 227 -5.42 -11.79 -20.07
CA TYR A 227 -5.83 -12.87 -20.97
C TYR A 227 -4.80 -13.03 -22.07
N TRP A 228 -4.49 -14.29 -22.37
CA TRP A 228 -3.45 -14.65 -23.31
C TRP A 228 -3.93 -15.77 -24.26
N ALA A 229 -4.12 -15.42 -25.54
CA ALA A 229 -4.48 -16.38 -26.58
C ALA A 229 -3.34 -17.39 -26.80
N TYR A 230 -3.74 -18.64 -27.11
CA TYR A 230 -2.84 -19.75 -27.38
C TYR A 230 -1.96 -20.21 -26.21
N ALA A 231 -2.24 -19.73 -24.99
CA ALA A 231 -1.60 -20.15 -23.76
C ALA A 231 -2.51 -21.09 -22.97
N ASP A 232 -1.93 -22.04 -22.26
CA ASP A 232 -2.64 -22.90 -21.34
C ASP A 232 -2.43 -22.51 -19.86
N TYR A 233 -2.93 -23.32 -18.94
CA TYR A 233 -2.79 -23.05 -17.50
C TYR A 233 -1.33 -23.19 -17.01
N GLU A 234 -0.50 -24.01 -17.67
CA GLU A 234 0.92 -24.16 -17.32
C GLU A 234 1.70 -22.91 -17.70
N ASP A 235 1.44 -22.32 -18.86
CA ASP A 235 2.00 -21.04 -19.30
C ASP A 235 1.62 -19.92 -18.31
N ASN A 236 0.36 -19.89 -17.86
CA ASN A 236 -0.11 -18.92 -16.89
C ASN A 236 0.53 -19.10 -15.51
N MET A 237 0.72 -20.34 -15.05
CA MET A 237 1.46 -20.59 -13.79
C MET A 237 2.90 -20.09 -13.87
N GLU A 238 3.57 -20.32 -15.01
CA GLU A 238 4.93 -19.84 -15.21
C GLU A 238 5.02 -18.32 -15.29
N LEU A 239 4.09 -17.68 -15.99
CA LEU A 239 3.99 -16.23 -16.10
C LEU A 239 3.79 -15.59 -14.73
N VAL A 240 2.83 -16.09 -13.93
CA VAL A 240 2.54 -15.56 -12.58
C VAL A 240 3.75 -15.74 -11.65
N GLU A 241 4.42 -16.90 -11.68
CA GLU A 241 5.64 -17.12 -10.89
C GLU A 241 6.72 -16.11 -11.26
N LYS A 242 7.00 -15.94 -12.57
CA LYS A 242 8.00 -14.97 -13.08
C LYS A 242 7.64 -13.54 -12.70
N MET A 243 6.37 -13.17 -12.82
CA MET A 243 5.87 -11.84 -12.46
C MET A 243 6.09 -11.55 -10.98
N ILE A 244 5.65 -12.43 -10.08
CA ILE A 244 5.80 -12.25 -8.64
C ILE A 244 7.28 -12.13 -8.26
N ARG A 245 8.16 -12.97 -8.81
CA ARG A 245 9.61 -12.91 -8.55
C ARG A 245 10.24 -11.64 -9.10
N SER A 246 9.85 -11.20 -10.29
CA SER A 246 10.32 -9.93 -10.86
C SER A 246 9.92 -8.74 -10.01
N VAL A 247 8.65 -8.68 -9.61
CA VAL A 247 8.11 -7.59 -8.78
C VAL A 247 8.76 -7.59 -7.39
N SER A 248 8.90 -8.74 -6.74
CA SER A 248 9.50 -8.84 -5.40
C SER A 248 10.94 -8.34 -5.37
N LYS A 249 11.72 -8.62 -6.43
CA LYS A 249 13.08 -8.09 -6.62
C LYS A 249 13.07 -6.57 -6.78
N GLN A 250 12.14 -6.01 -7.56
CA GLN A 250 12.06 -4.57 -7.78
C GLN A 250 11.73 -3.77 -6.53
N VAL A 251 11.02 -4.37 -5.56
CA VAL A 251 10.63 -3.72 -4.30
C VAL A 251 11.48 -4.16 -3.09
N ASP A 252 12.60 -4.83 -3.33
CA ASP A 252 13.51 -5.36 -2.30
C ASP A 252 12.77 -6.18 -1.22
N SER A 253 11.85 -7.05 -1.68
CA SER A 253 11.00 -7.88 -0.82
C SER A 253 10.95 -9.32 -1.31
N GLU A 254 12.11 -9.89 -1.64
CA GLU A 254 12.26 -11.29 -2.09
C GLU A 254 12.00 -12.31 -0.97
N LYS A 255 12.13 -11.87 0.28
CA LYS A 255 11.71 -12.63 1.47
C LYS A 255 10.68 -11.80 2.23
N ILE A 256 9.54 -12.41 2.52
CA ILE A 256 8.43 -11.76 3.22
C ILE A 256 8.01 -12.60 4.42
N ASN A 257 7.55 -11.95 5.49
CA ASN A 257 6.88 -12.62 6.59
C ASN A 257 5.37 -12.47 6.41
N TRP A 258 4.68 -13.60 6.34
CA TRP A 258 3.23 -13.65 6.27
C TRP A 258 2.70 -14.53 7.38
N ASP A 259 1.98 -13.93 8.32
CA ASP A 259 1.36 -14.60 9.47
C ASP A 259 2.35 -15.48 10.26
N GLY A 260 3.55 -14.93 10.54
CA GLY A 260 4.64 -15.60 11.24
C GLY A 260 5.49 -16.56 10.41
N ASN A 261 5.15 -16.79 9.15
CA ASN A 261 5.90 -17.66 8.26
C ASN A 261 6.79 -16.86 7.30
N GLU A 262 8.08 -17.20 7.20
CA GLU A 262 8.96 -16.66 6.17
C GLU A 262 8.67 -17.33 4.83
N ILE A 263 8.32 -16.52 3.83
CA ILE A 263 8.11 -16.95 2.45
C ILE A 263 9.28 -16.41 1.61
N ASP A 264 10.03 -17.33 1.00
CA ASP A 264 11.16 -17.02 0.13
C ASP A 264 10.69 -17.07 -1.34
N LEU A 265 10.48 -15.90 -1.94
CA LEU A 265 10.00 -15.73 -3.32
C LEU A 265 11.11 -15.95 -4.37
N THR A 266 12.37 -16.15 -3.96
CA THR A 266 13.47 -16.50 -4.88
C THR A 266 13.40 -17.95 -5.31
N LYS A 267 12.77 -18.83 -4.52
CA LYS A 267 12.64 -20.25 -4.80
C LYS A 267 11.55 -20.50 -5.84
N LYS A 268 11.71 -21.59 -6.60
CA LYS A 268 10.68 -22.06 -7.52
C LYS A 268 9.41 -22.42 -6.78
N PHE A 269 8.25 -21.99 -7.28
CA PHE A 269 6.96 -22.29 -6.69
C PHE A 269 6.63 -23.76 -6.87
N LYS A 270 6.12 -24.39 -5.82
CA LYS A 270 5.71 -25.80 -5.87
C LYS A 270 4.41 -25.92 -6.67
N ARG A 271 4.38 -26.86 -7.59
CA ARG A 271 3.17 -27.25 -8.30
C ARG A 271 2.64 -28.54 -7.66
N ILE A 272 1.51 -28.43 -6.97
CA ILE A 272 0.94 -29.55 -6.19
C ILE A 272 -0.50 -29.75 -6.65
N PRO A 273 -0.88 -30.96 -7.12
CA PRO A 273 -2.27 -31.28 -7.42
C PRO A 273 -3.15 -31.07 -6.18
N PHE A 274 -4.33 -30.49 -6.38
CA PHE A 274 -5.24 -30.10 -5.30
C PHE A 274 -5.54 -31.25 -4.32
N PHE A 275 -5.98 -32.41 -4.82
CA PHE A 275 -6.27 -33.57 -4.00
C PHE A 275 -5.02 -34.11 -3.27
N LYS A 276 -3.86 -34.09 -3.91
CA LYS A 276 -2.62 -34.48 -3.25
C LYS A 276 -2.32 -33.60 -2.04
N LEU A 277 -2.47 -32.29 -2.18
CA LEU A 277 -2.26 -31.35 -1.08
C LEU A 277 -3.25 -31.58 0.07
N LEU A 278 -4.54 -31.81 -0.25
CA LEU A 278 -5.55 -32.09 0.76
C LEU A 278 -5.29 -33.43 1.47
N ASN A 279 -4.99 -34.48 0.73
CA ASN A 279 -4.70 -35.82 1.27
C ASN A 279 -3.50 -35.77 2.22
N GLU A 280 -2.42 -35.07 1.83
CA GLU A 280 -1.24 -34.84 2.70
C GLU A 280 -1.59 -34.08 3.98
N LYS A 281 -2.50 -33.10 3.91
CA LYS A 281 -2.92 -32.30 5.08
C LYS A 281 -3.87 -33.04 6.02
N LEU A 282 -4.74 -33.86 5.47
CA LEU A 282 -5.78 -34.58 6.21
C LEU A 282 -5.31 -35.98 6.66
N GLY A 283 -4.24 -36.48 6.07
CA GLY A 283 -3.69 -37.82 6.40
C GLY A 283 -4.47 -38.99 5.78
N GLU A 284 -5.44 -38.71 4.89
CA GLU A 284 -6.24 -39.73 4.22
C GLU A 284 -6.60 -39.29 2.77
N ASP A 285 -6.92 -40.26 1.91
CA ASP A 285 -7.37 -39.99 0.55
C ASP A 285 -8.86 -39.62 0.52
N ILE A 286 -9.13 -38.34 0.35
CA ILE A 286 -10.49 -37.83 0.32
C ILE A 286 -11.20 -38.02 -1.03
N SER A 287 -10.46 -38.33 -2.10
CA SER A 287 -11.04 -38.51 -3.43
C SER A 287 -12.01 -39.68 -3.55
N GLN A 288 -11.90 -40.65 -2.65
CA GLN A 288 -12.70 -41.87 -2.59
C GLN A 288 -13.74 -41.87 -1.45
N LEU A 289 -13.83 -40.79 -0.68
CA LEU A 289 -14.78 -40.71 0.44
C LEU A 289 -16.21 -40.42 -0.05
N ASP A 290 -17.17 -41.05 0.58
CA ASP A 290 -18.57 -40.67 0.40
C ASP A 290 -18.90 -39.33 1.10
N ILE A 291 -20.02 -38.71 0.70
CA ILE A 291 -20.42 -37.39 1.21
C ILE A 291 -20.59 -37.37 2.74
N ASN A 292 -20.99 -38.49 3.37
CA ASN A 292 -21.21 -38.53 4.82
C ASN A 292 -19.87 -38.54 5.57
N LYS A 293 -18.87 -39.24 5.03
CA LYS A 293 -17.50 -39.26 5.59
C LYS A 293 -16.85 -37.88 5.42
N LEU A 294 -17.01 -37.27 4.24
CA LEU A 294 -16.52 -35.89 4.01
C LEU A 294 -17.16 -34.89 4.99
N LYS A 295 -18.47 -34.95 5.21
CA LYS A 295 -19.15 -34.10 6.21
C LYS A 295 -18.59 -34.29 7.61
N LYS A 296 -18.31 -35.53 8.05
CA LYS A 296 -17.66 -35.79 9.33
C LYS A 296 -16.27 -35.19 9.40
N LEU A 297 -15.50 -35.30 8.32
CA LEU A 297 -14.15 -34.73 8.21
C LEU A 297 -14.16 -33.20 8.27
N CYS A 298 -15.10 -32.55 7.59
CA CYS A 298 -15.29 -31.11 7.67
C CYS A 298 -15.60 -30.65 9.10
N ILE A 299 -16.51 -31.33 9.79
CA ILE A 299 -16.86 -31.02 11.18
C ILE A 299 -15.64 -31.20 12.09
N ALA A 300 -14.87 -32.29 11.91
CA ALA A 300 -13.66 -32.55 12.70
C ALA A 300 -12.58 -31.46 12.50
N ASN A 301 -12.58 -30.80 11.34
CA ASN A 301 -11.69 -29.68 11.02
C ASN A 301 -12.31 -28.29 11.24
N ASN A 302 -13.42 -28.21 12.00
CA ASN A 302 -14.13 -26.96 12.33
C ASN A 302 -14.65 -26.19 11.10
N LEU A 303 -14.96 -26.88 10.01
CA LEU A 303 -15.57 -26.29 8.83
C LEU A 303 -17.10 -26.32 8.95
N SER A 304 -17.74 -25.19 8.65
CA SER A 304 -19.22 -25.11 8.62
C SER A 304 -19.75 -25.69 7.33
N ILE A 305 -20.79 -26.54 7.43
CA ILE A 305 -21.44 -27.15 6.27
C ILE A 305 -22.87 -26.62 6.18
N LYS A 306 -23.28 -26.11 5.02
CA LYS A 306 -24.65 -25.73 4.75
C LYS A 306 -25.49 -26.96 4.40
N LYS A 307 -26.80 -26.86 4.66
CA LYS A 307 -27.74 -28.00 4.58
C LYS A 307 -27.82 -28.68 3.21
N ASN A 308 -27.51 -27.96 2.12
CA ASN A 308 -27.66 -28.43 0.74
C ASN A 308 -26.33 -28.47 -0.06
N GLU A 309 -25.21 -28.55 0.61
CA GLU A 309 -23.90 -28.63 -0.06
C GLU A 309 -23.67 -30.03 -0.64
N ASN A 310 -23.18 -30.08 -1.88
CA ASN A 310 -22.82 -31.31 -2.58
C ASN A 310 -21.35 -31.69 -2.36
N TYR A 311 -20.90 -32.77 -3.01
CA TYR A 311 -19.53 -33.29 -2.88
C TYR A 311 -18.44 -32.28 -3.26
N GLY A 312 -18.67 -31.42 -4.24
CA GLY A 312 -17.70 -30.45 -4.72
C GLY A 312 -17.61 -29.15 -3.89
N GLN A 313 -18.57 -28.94 -3.02
CA GLN A 313 -18.65 -27.76 -2.13
C GLN A 313 -18.06 -28.06 -0.75
#